data_cf5f67a3db952daedb1aff44090c7d77
#
_entry.id   cf5f67a3db952daedb1aff44090c7d77
#
_cell.length_a   1.000
_cell.length_b   1.000
_cell.length_c   1.000
_cell.angle_alpha   90.00
_cell.angle_beta   90.00
_cell.angle_gamma   90.00
#
_symmetry.space_group_name_H-M   'P 1'
#
loop_
_entity.id
_entity.type
_entity.pdbx_description
1 polymer ?
#
loop_
_entity_poly.entity_id
_entity_poly.type
_entity_poly.pdbx_seq_one_letter_code
_entity_poly.pdbx_strand_id
1 'polypeptide(L)'
;MKLKVIDDFLKPDDHETLRKLMMESPDFLWQFGNGVNTPDDGYFQFCHVFYAQFEPRSPHFFSLMPIINELEPISIVRIKANLNMRTPERQEYDLHTDVDDCITSIYYVNTNDGYTRFEDGTKVDSIATVSYTHLTLPTKAHV
;
A
#
# COMPACT_ATOMS: atom_id res chain seq x y z
N MET A 1 19.28 3.32 5.07
CA MET A 1 18.07 2.64 4.52
C MET A 1 18.33 2.26 3.06
N LYS A 2 18.00 1.05 2.69
CA LYS A 2 18.06 0.65 1.28
C LYS A 2 16.65 0.74 0.69
N LEU A 3 16.39 1.80 -0.05
CA LEU A 3 15.15 2.02 -0.79
C LEU A 3 15.36 1.67 -2.26
N LYS A 4 14.46 0.87 -2.81
CA LYS A 4 14.40 0.58 -4.24
C LYS A 4 13.06 1.07 -4.77
N VAL A 5 13.09 1.94 -5.76
CA VAL A 5 11.90 2.46 -6.46
C VAL A 5 11.90 1.95 -7.89
N ILE A 6 10.78 1.45 -8.35
CA ILE A 6 10.61 0.91 -9.70
C ILE A 6 9.39 1.57 -10.33
N ASP A 7 9.62 2.26 -11.44
CA ASP A 7 8.57 2.80 -12.29
C ASP A 7 8.05 1.67 -13.21
N ASP A 8 6.81 1.81 -13.66
CA ASP A 8 6.16 0.82 -14.54
C ASP A 8 6.33 -0.62 -14.03
N PHE A 9 6.08 -0.81 -12.74
CA PHE A 9 6.32 -2.08 -12.05
C PHE A 9 5.50 -3.23 -12.63
N LEU A 10 4.24 -2.98 -12.97
CA LEU A 10 3.39 -3.95 -13.66
C LEU A 10 3.27 -3.62 -15.15
N LYS A 11 3.02 -4.65 -15.94
CA LYS A 11 2.56 -4.46 -17.33
C LYS A 11 1.25 -3.67 -17.35
N PRO A 12 1.00 -2.82 -18.37
CA PRO A 12 -0.20 -1.99 -18.44
C PRO A 12 -1.52 -2.74 -18.27
N ASP A 13 -1.66 -3.91 -18.87
CA ASP A 13 -2.89 -4.72 -18.77
C ASP A 13 -3.09 -5.28 -17.35
N ASP A 14 -2.04 -5.72 -16.70
CA ASP A 14 -2.10 -6.22 -15.31
C ASP A 14 -2.45 -5.10 -14.34
N HIS A 15 -1.83 -3.93 -14.52
CA HIS A 15 -2.16 -2.75 -13.74
C HIS A 15 -3.62 -2.34 -13.91
N GLU A 16 -4.11 -2.26 -15.14
CA GLU A 16 -5.49 -1.84 -15.42
C GLU A 16 -6.51 -2.84 -14.87
N THR A 17 -6.23 -4.12 -14.94
CA THR A 17 -7.08 -5.16 -14.33
C THR A 17 -7.19 -4.97 -12.82
N LEU A 18 -6.07 -4.74 -12.15
CA LEU A 18 -6.04 -4.50 -10.70
C LEU A 18 -6.72 -3.17 -10.33
N ARG A 19 -6.46 -2.11 -11.08
CA ARG A 19 -7.09 -0.80 -10.87
C ARG A 19 -8.61 -0.88 -10.97
N LYS A 20 -9.15 -1.52 -12.00
CA LYS A 20 -10.59 -1.70 -12.18
C LYS A 20 -11.20 -2.52 -11.05
N LEU A 21 -10.54 -3.58 -10.62
CA LEU A 21 -11.00 -4.37 -9.47
C LEU A 21 -11.13 -3.49 -8.22
N MET A 22 -10.09 -2.74 -7.88
CA MET A 22 -10.03 -2.01 -6.62
C MET A 22 -10.80 -0.69 -6.64
N MET A 23 -10.91 -0.03 -7.78
CA MET A 23 -11.47 1.33 -7.88
C MET A 23 -12.84 1.41 -8.56
N GLU A 24 -13.26 0.38 -9.28
CA GLU A 24 -14.51 0.40 -10.04
C GLU A 24 -15.45 -0.75 -9.71
N SER A 25 -14.93 -1.89 -9.24
CA SER A 25 -15.79 -3.06 -8.98
C SER A 25 -16.60 -2.90 -7.69
N PRO A 26 -17.93 -3.09 -7.75
CA PRO A 26 -18.76 -3.08 -6.55
C PRO A 26 -18.54 -4.31 -5.65
N ASP A 27 -17.90 -5.35 -6.16
CA ASP A 27 -17.60 -6.57 -5.40
C ASP A 27 -16.33 -6.46 -4.55
N PHE A 28 -15.53 -5.43 -4.78
CA PHE A 28 -14.35 -5.17 -3.96
C PHE A 28 -14.73 -4.34 -2.73
N LEU A 29 -14.71 -4.98 -1.56
CA LEU A 29 -15.21 -4.38 -0.33
C LEU A 29 -14.09 -3.71 0.46
N TRP A 30 -14.36 -2.51 0.92
CA TRP A 30 -13.49 -1.73 1.80
C TRP A 30 -14.05 -1.72 3.21
N GLN A 31 -13.19 -1.97 4.19
CA GLN A 31 -13.55 -1.94 5.61
C GLN A 31 -13.08 -0.64 6.25
N PHE A 32 -13.96 -0.01 7.01
CA PHE A 32 -13.62 1.19 7.76
C PHE A 32 -12.59 0.88 8.86
N GLY A 33 -11.55 1.71 8.95
CA GLY A 33 -10.54 1.69 10.00
C GLY A 33 -10.54 3.02 10.76
N ASN A 34 -10.78 2.98 12.06
CA ASN A 34 -10.78 4.15 12.92
C ASN A 34 -9.37 4.48 13.41
N GLY A 35 -8.55 4.92 12.51
CA GLY A 35 -7.15 5.29 12.72
C GLY A 35 -6.28 4.94 11.53
N VAL A 36 -5.18 5.64 11.39
CA VAL A 36 -4.17 5.41 10.35
C VAL A 36 -2.92 4.79 10.93
N ASN A 37 -2.33 5.41 11.97
CA ASN A 37 -1.16 4.90 12.68
C ASN A 37 -1.57 4.03 13.87
N THR A 38 -2.47 4.53 14.68
CA THR A 38 -2.98 3.88 15.88
C THR A 38 -4.49 4.01 15.93
N PRO A 39 -5.20 3.09 16.63
CA PRO A 39 -6.63 3.26 16.87
C PRO A 39 -6.94 4.61 17.52
N ASP A 40 -8.00 5.25 17.07
CA ASP A 40 -8.49 6.53 17.61
C ASP A 40 -7.49 7.70 17.54
N ASP A 41 -6.60 7.72 16.53
CA ASP A 41 -5.62 8.79 16.32
C ASP A 41 -6.21 10.09 15.72
N GLY A 42 -7.53 10.15 15.55
CA GLY A 42 -8.24 11.29 14.95
C GLY A 42 -8.34 11.24 13.43
N TYR A 43 -7.76 10.24 12.82
CA TYR A 43 -7.84 9.97 11.39
C TYR A 43 -8.65 8.71 11.11
N PHE A 44 -8.96 8.47 9.86
CA PHE A 44 -9.57 7.23 9.41
C PHE A 44 -9.09 6.85 8.01
N GLN A 45 -9.19 5.59 7.68
CA GLN A 45 -8.95 5.06 6.35
C GLN A 45 -9.82 3.84 6.11
N PHE A 46 -9.91 3.44 4.86
CA PHE A 46 -10.49 2.15 4.51
C PHE A 46 -9.41 1.16 4.15
N CYS A 47 -9.59 -0.08 4.52
CA CYS A 47 -8.64 -1.15 4.27
C CYS A 47 -9.31 -2.35 3.63
N HIS A 48 -8.54 -3.10 2.86
CA HIS A 48 -8.90 -4.43 2.40
C HIS A 48 -7.73 -5.36 2.66
N VAL A 49 -7.94 -6.39 3.48
CA VAL A 49 -6.90 -7.36 3.82
C VAL A 49 -6.96 -8.52 2.82
N PHE A 50 -5.92 -8.68 2.02
CA PHE A 50 -5.80 -9.79 1.07
C PHE A 50 -5.22 -11.04 1.71
N TYR A 51 -4.24 -10.88 2.60
CA TYR A 51 -3.50 -11.97 3.21
C TYR A 51 -3.05 -11.58 4.63
N ALA A 52 -3.28 -12.44 5.58
CA ALA A 52 -2.81 -12.30 6.96
C ALA A 52 -2.85 -13.65 7.68
N GLN A 53 -2.05 -13.79 8.74
CA GLN A 53 -2.02 -14.99 9.56
C GLN A 53 -1.78 -16.28 8.72
N PHE A 54 -0.84 -16.19 7.77
CA PHE A 54 -0.40 -17.29 6.90
C PHE A 54 -1.45 -17.85 5.94
N GLU A 55 -2.51 -17.07 5.65
CA GLU A 55 -3.53 -17.51 4.70
C GLU A 55 -4.18 -16.35 3.94
N PRO A 56 -4.72 -16.60 2.73
CA PRO A 56 -5.57 -15.63 2.05
C PRO A 56 -6.80 -15.29 2.88
N ARG A 57 -7.12 -13.98 2.93
CA ARG A 57 -8.28 -13.43 3.65
C ARG A 57 -9.33 -12.85 2.73
N SER A 58 -9.04 -12.79 1.45
CA SER A 58 -9.89 -12.17 0.43
C SER A 58 -10.09 -13.11 -0.74
N PRO A 59 -11.30 -13.15 -1.33
CA PRO A 59 -11.54 -13.87 -2.58
C PRO A 59 -10.75 -13.26 -3.76
N HIS A 60 -10.21 -12.04 -3.59
CA HIS A 60 -9.42 -11.34 -4.60
C HIS A 60 -7.91 -11.52 -4.43
N PHE A 61 -7.46 -12.37 -3.51
CA PHE A 61 -6.02 -12.57 -3.27
C PHE A 61 -5.24 -12.90 -4.55
N PHE A 62 -5.76 -13.79 -5.37
CA PHE A 62 -5.09 -14.22 -6.60
C PHE A 62 -4.98 -13.11 -7.67
N SER A 63 -5.75 -12.04 -7.55
CA SER A 63 -5.61 -10.86 -8.41
C SER A 63 -4.30 -10.10 -8.17
N LEU A 64 -3.61 -10.39 -7.07
CA LEU A 64 -2.30 -9.82 -6.74
C LEU A 64 -1.12 -10.63 -7.29
N MET A 65 -1.36 -11.74 -7.97
CA MET A 65 -0.27 -12.60 -8.48
C MET A 65 0.73 -11.86 -9.37
N PRO A 66 0.33 -10.91 -10.24
CA PRO A 66 1.30 -10.10 -10.99
C PRO A 66 2.29 -9.36 -10.09
N ILE A 67 1.84 -8.77 -8.98
CA ILE A 67 2.72 -8.10 -8.01
C ILE A 67 3.59 -9.12 -7.28
N ILE A 68 3.00 -10.20 -6.80
CA ILE A 68 3.72 -11.24 -6.04
C ILE A 68 4.80 -11.88 -6.91
N ASN A 69 4.51 -12.15 -8.18
CA ASN A 69 5.47 -12.73 -9.10
C ASN A 69 6.67 -11.80 -9.38
N GLU A 70 6.44 -10.48 -9.48
CA GLU A 70 7.51 -9.51 -9.67
C GLU A 70 8.36 -9.30 -8.41
N LEU A 71 7.75 -9.42 -7.22
CA LEU A 71 8.46 -9.26 -5.95
C LEU A 71 9.23 -10.52 -5.53
N GLU A 72 8.80 -11.69 -5.95
CA GLU A 72 9.39 -12.99 -5.60
C GLU A 72 9.65 -13.15 -4.09
N PRO A 73 8.65 -12.93 -3.22
CA PRO A 73 8.86 -13.02 -1.78
C PRO A 73 9.16 -14.46 -1.35
N ILE A 74 10.09 -14.65 -0.42
CA ILE A 74 10.35 -15.96 0.20
C ILE A 74 9.14 -16.39 1.02
N SER A 75 8.51 -15.45 1.71
CA SER A 75 7.34 -15.65 2.54
C SER A 75 6.53 -14.37 2.63
N ILE A 76 5.23 -14.49 2.77
CA ILE A 76 4.33 -13.37 2.90
C ILE A 76 3.83 -13.29 4.34
N VAL A 77 4.01 -12.13 4.96
CA VAL A 77 3.51 -11.85 6.31
C VAL A 77 2.11 -11.26 6.26
N ARG A 78 1.93 -10.22 5.45
CA ARG A 78 0.65 -9.52 5.30
C ARG A 78 0.57 -8.80 3.95
N ILE A 79 -0.60 -8.79 3.36
CA ILE A 79 -0.91 -7.92 2.22
C ILE A 79 -2.23 -7.22 2.51
N LYS A 80 -2.22 -5.90 2.47
CA LYS A 80 -3.43 -5.07 2.59
C LYS A 80 -3.39 -3.92 1.60
N ALA A 81 -4.56 -3.48 1.18
CA ALA A 81 -4.74 -2.21 0.50
C ALA A 81 -5.27 -1.16 1.49
N ASN A 82 -4.82 0.07 1.32
CA ASN A 82 -5.32 1.24 2.04
C ASN A 82 -5.98 2.19 1.06
N LEU A 83 -7.15 2.69 1.42
CA LEU A 83 -7.85 3.74 0.70
C LEU A 83 -7.96 4.95 1.63
N ASN A 84 -7.24 6.01 1.29
CA ASN A 84 -7.32 7.28 1.97
C ASN A 84 -8.25 8.22 1.20
N MET A 85 -9.19 8.83 1.90
CA MET A 85 -10.14 9.75 1.30
C MET A 85 -9.47 11.09 1.00
N ARG A 86 -9.95 11.74 -0.07
CA ARG A 86 -9.56 13.11 -0.38
C ARG A 86 -9.98 14.05 0.74
N THR A 87 -9.07 14.94 1.15
CA THR A 87 -9.31 15.98 2.15
C THR A 87 -9.12 17.37 1.53
N PRO A 88 -9.75 18.43 2.09
CA PRO A 88 -9.57 19.80 1.58
C PRO A 88 -8.13 20.27 1.62
N GLU A 89 -7.38 19.84 2.64
CA GLU A 89 -5.97 20.11 2.82
C GLU A 89 -5.19 18.80 2.85
N ARG A 90 -3.94 18.83 2.38
CA ARG A 90 -3.07 17.67 2.45
C ARG A 90 -2.76 17.33 3.90
N GLN A 91 -2.96 16.06 4.27
CA GLN A 91 -2.65 15.57 5.61
C GLN A 91 -1.41 14.67 5.57
N GLU A 92 -0.46 14.97 6.44
CA GLU A 92 0.71 14.13 6.64
C GLU A 92 0.59 13.41 7.99
N TYR A 93 0.64 12.09 7.95
CA TYR A 93 0.56 11.25 9.14
C TYR A 93 1.93 11.07 9.78
N ASP A 94 1.95 10.71 11.05
CA ASP A 94 3.19 10.47 11.77
C ASP A 94 4.00 9.30 11.19
N LEU A 95 5.30 9.37 11.38
CA LEU A 95 6.20 8.27 11.03
C LEU A 95 5.87 7.04 11.87
N HIS A 96 5.75 5.90 11.22
CA HIS A 96 5.51 4.62 11.87
C HIS A 96 6.11 3.47 11.07
N THR A 97 6.17 2.30 11.68
CA THR A 97 6.56 1.04 11.05
C THR A 97 5.33 0.13 10.97
N ASP A 98 5.08 -0.47 9.82
CA ASP A 98 3.92 -1.35 9.67
C ASP A 98 4.12 -2.71 10.33
N VAL A 99 5.26 -3.35 10.08
CA VAL A 99 5.63 -4.65 10.64
C VAL A 99 7.15 -4.66 10.84
N ASP A 100 7.59 -5.02 12.03
CA ASP A 100 9.02 -5.10 12.34
C ASP A 100 9.69 -6.31 11.66
N ASP A 101 10.99 -6.19 11.39
CA ASP A 101 11.83 -7.25 10.82
C ASP A 101 11.36 -7.82 9.47
N CYS A 102 10.66 -7.01 8.69
CA CYS A 102 10.14 -7.37 7.38
C CYS A 102 10.63 -6.44 6.28
N ILE A 103 10.65 -6.92 5.06
CA ILE A 103 10.72 -6.07 3.88
C ILE A 103 9.30 -5.57 3.59
N THR A 104 9.13 -4.26 3.50
CA THR A 104 7.87 -3.64 3.11
C THR A 104 7.94 -3.21 1.65
N SER A 105 6.93 -3.59 0.90
CA SER A 105 6.71 -3.16 -0.48
C SER A 105 5.40 -2.41 -0.58
N ILE A 106 5.40 -1.28 -1.25
CA ILE A 106 4.20 -0.49 -1.53
C ILE A 106 4.03 -0.38 -3.05
N TYR A 107 2.83 -0.59 -3.52
CA TYR A 107 2.43 -0.41 -4.89
C TYR A 107 1.32 0.63 -4.98
N TYR A 108 1.50 1.65 -5.80
CA TYR A 108 0.50 2.68 -6.01
C TYR A 108 -0.45 2.32 -7.15
N VAL A 109 -1.73 2.18 -6.81
CA VAL A 109 -2.78 1.81 -7.78
C VAL A 109 -3.22 2.99 -8.63
N ASN A 110 -3.19 4.20 -8.08
CA ASN A 110 -3.57 5.43 -8.78
C ASN A 110 -2.57 6.56 -8.55
N THR A 111 -2.56 7.50 -9.47
CA THR A 111 -1.81 8.75 -9.31
C THR A 111 -2.65 9.75 -8.53
N ASN A 112 -2.06 10.34 -7.51
CA ASN A 112 -2.64 11.41 -6.72
C ASN A 112 -1.54 12.38 -6.23
N ASP A 113 -1.90 13.40 -5.47
CA ASP A 113 -0.96 14.39 -4.94
C ASP A 113 -0.29 13.96 -3.63
N GLY A 114 -0.49 12.71 -3.21
CA GLY A 114 0.14 12.15 -2.04
C GLY A 114 1.56 11.65 -2.28
N TYR A 115 2.23 11.31 -1.21
CA TYR A 115 3.56 10.71 -1.22
C TYR A 115 3.81 9.88 0.03
N THR A 116 4.84 9.07 0.01
CA THR A 116 5.42 8.46 1.21
C THR A 116 6.71 9.19 1.54
N ARG A 117 6.83 9.66 2.79
CA ARG A 117 8.06 10.28 3.31
C ARG A 117 8.75 9.32 4.27
N PHE A 118 10.06 9.24 4.16
CA PHE A 118 10.92 8.45 5.04
C PHE A 118 11.59 9.34 6.09
N GLU A 119 12.12 8.72 7.14
CA GLU A 119 12.77 9.43 8.25
C GLU A 119 13.96 10.30 7.79
N ASP A 120 14.71 9.84 6.79
CA ASP A 120 15.83 10.58 6.19
C ASP A 120 15.41 11.75 5.28
N GLY A 121 14.11 12.00 5.14
CA GLY A 121 13.54 13.05 4.30
C GLY A 121 13.27 12.63 2.85
N THR A 122 13.69 11.43 2.44
CA THR A 122 13.39 10.91 1.10
C THR A 122 11.88 10.82 0.90
N LYS A 123 11.41 11.14 -0.31
CA LYS A 123 9.99 11.03 -0.70
C LYS A 123 9.82 10.17 -1.93
N VAL A 124 8.72 9.41 -1.95
CA VAL A 124 8.25 8.69 -3.14
C VAL A 124 6.83 9.14 -3.42
N ASP A 125 6.62 9.74 -4.57
CA ASP A 125 5.31 10.25 -4.99
C ASP A 125 4.35 9.10 -5.34
N SER A 126 3.07 9.30 -5.06
CA SER A 126 2.01 8.35 -5.40
C SER A 126 1.68 8.43 -6.88
N ILE A 127 2.43 7.70 -7.69
CA ILE A 127 2.25 7.60 -9.14
C ILE A 127 1.81 6.17 -9.46
N ALA A 128 0.73 6.03 -10.23
CA ALA A 128 0.22 4.72 -10.63
C ALA A 128 1.32 3.84 -11.23
N THR A 129 1.30 2.55 -10.83
CA THR A 129 2.29 1.53 -11.21
C THR A 129 3.73 1.78 -10.76
N VAL A 130 3.98 2.76 -9.88
CA VAL A 130 5.24 2.85 -9.15
C VAL A 130 5.19 1.92 -7.94
N SER A 131 6.24 1.17 -7.73
CA SER A 131 6.45 0.37 -6.52
C SER A 131 7.73 0.78 -5.83
N TYR A 132 7.72 0.80 -4.52
CA TYR A 132 8.95 0.90 -3.75
C TYR A 132 9.04 -0.22 -2.71
N THR A 133 10.27 -0.60 -2.43
CA THR A 133 10.60 -1.64 -1.45
C THR A 133 11.67 -1.12 -0.52
N HIS A 134 11.53 -1.32 0.77
CA HIS A 134 12.53 -0.97 1.77
C HIS A 134 12.61 -2.00 2.88
N LEU A 135 13.78 -2.15 3.46
CA LEU A 135 13.96 -2.89 4.70
C LEU A 135 13.38 -2.06 5.85
N THR A 136 12.65 -2.69 6.75
CA THR A 136 11.96 -2.00 7.84
C THR A 136 12.89 -1.21 8.74
N LEU A 137 12.78 0.09 8.62
CA LEU A 137 13.20 1.07 9.61
C LEU A 137 11.98 1.91 9.96
N PRO A 138 11.92 2.59 11.11
CA PRO A 138 10.81 3.50 11.42
C PRO A 138 10.65 4.48 10.26
N THR A 139 9.59 4.34 9.52
CA THR A 139 9.40 5.08 8.28
C THR A 139 7.94 5.33 8.05
N LYS A 140 7.56 6.47 7.70
CA LYS A 140 6.36 6.83 6.98
C LYS A 140 5.46 7.84 7.61
N ALA A 141 5.40 8.94 6.96
CA ALA A 141 4.18 9.66 6.82
C ALA A 141 3.61 9.38 5.43
N HIS A 142 2.39 8.97 5.34
CA HIS A 142 1.60 8.97 4.11
C HIS A 142 0.81 10.27 4.04
N VAL A 143 0.72 10.77 2.85
CA VAL A 143 -0.04 11.99 2.60
C VAL A 143 -1.12 11.71 1.60
#